data_f72c4ae8852ba7b730e992f1b0cba645
#
_entry.id   f72c4ae8852ba7b730e992f1b0cba645
#
_cell.length_a   1.000
_cell.length_b   1.000
_cell.length_c   1.000
_cell.angle_alpha   90.00
_cell.angle_beta   90.00
_cell.angle_gamma   90.00
#
_symmetry.space_group_name_H-M   'P 1'
#
loop_
_entity.id
_entity.type
_entity.pdbx_description
1 polymer ?
#
loop_
_entity_poly.entity_id
_entity_poly.type
_entity_poly.pdbx_seq_one_letter_code
_entity_poly.pdbx_strand_id
1 'polypeptide(L)'
;MRVLQVGELEGRYVASLAEAARPVPREGEVLVRVAASGVNRADLLQIAGRYPPPPGEPDIIGLELSGTSDAAGEAVCALVAGGGHAEYVAAPAGQLFPAPARLDLVTAAGIPEAFLTAFVNLVMEAGLSRSETLLVHAGASGVGLAAIQLGKLLGARVAATTRTSEKLAALASAGADLAIDTGRHDFAEQIEERWGRDAVDVVLDPIGAPSLAGDMRVLATGGRGRVVFISTMAGARAEVDLALVMRKRARLLGSTLRARSRAEKGAIVARFKREILAAFASDELRVPVDTVFPVHRAAEAFQRMRENRNVGKILIAWPRD
;
A
#
# COMPACT_ATOMS: atom_id res chain seq x y z
N MET A 1 -2.37 -7.58 27.37
CA MET A 1 -1.50 -7.67 26.20
C MET A 1 -0.73 -6.39 26.00
N ARG A 2 0.45 -6.48 25.39
CA ARG A 2 1.21 -5.28 25.01
C ARG A 2 0.66 -4.69 23.70
N VAL A 3 0.60 -3.36 23.65
CA VAL A 3 0.24 -2.58 22.45
C VAL A 3 1.28 -1.50 22.23
N LEU A 4 1.52 -1.15 20.98
CA LEU A 4 2.42 -0.08 20.64
C LEU A 4 1.69 1.26 20.72
N GLN A 5 2.18 2.15 21.57
CA GLN A 5 1.81 3.56 21.59
C GLN A 5 2.90 4.37 20.92
N VAL A 6 2.52 5.20 19.95
CA VAL A 6 3.43 6.07 19.23
C VAL A 6 2.92 7.50 19.30
N GLY A 7 3.79 8.40 19.66
CA GLY A 7 3.55 9.84 19.68
C GLY A 7 4.68 10.60 19.00
N GLU A 8 4.55 11.93 18.95
CA GLU A 8 5.59 12.82 18.48
C GLU A 8 5.99 13.79 19.58
N LEU A 9 7.29 13.88 19.86
CA LEU A 9 7.89 14.80 20.83
C LEU A 9 9.04 15.55 20.14
N GLU A 10 8.99 16.88 20.15
CA GLU A 10 10.02 17.75 19.56
C GLU A 10 10.43 17.37 18.13
N GLY A 11 9.44 17.02 17.31
CA GLY A 11 9.66 16.64 15.91
C GLY A 11 10.28 15.24 15.72
N ARG A 12 10.28 14.40 16.74
CA ARG A 12 10.74 13.00 16.65
C ARG A 12 9.66 12.04 17.12
N TYR A 13 9.57 10.88 16.50
CA TYR A 13 8.70 9.83 17.00
C TYR A 13 9.27 9.21 18.28
N VAL A 14 8.38 9.03 19.24
CA VAL A 14 8.60 8.27 20.45
C VAL A 14 7.63 7.10 20.47
N ALA A 15 8.09 5.95 20.90
CA ALA A 15 7.28 4.75 20.97
C ALA A 15 7.53 4.03 22.29
N SER A 16 6.45 3.51 22.88
CA SER A 16 6.49 2.70 24.09
C SER A 16 5.50 1.54 23.97
N LEU A 17 5.74 0.50 24.74
CA LEU A 17 4.77 -0.57 24.93
C LEU A 17 3.89 -0.22 26.13
N ALA A 18 2.59 -0.29 25.93
CA ALA A 18 1.60 -0.11 27.00
C ALA A 18 0.78 -1.39 27.18
N GLU A 19 0.20 -1.55 28.36
CA GLU A 19 -0.72 -2.63 28.68
C GLU A 19 -2.14 -2.28 28.22
N ALA A 20 -2.79 -3.23 27.55
CA ALA A 20 -4.20 -3.16 27.18
C ALA A 20 -4.90 -4.50 27.42
N ALA A 21 -6.21 -4.49 27.55
CA ALA A 21 -6.99 -5.72 27.59
C ALA A 21 -6.82 -6.53 26.30
N ARG A 22 -6.65 -7.85 26.41
CA ARG A 22 -6.65 -8.73 25.24
C ARG A 22 -8.04 -8.67 24.60
N PRO A 23 -8.15 -8.44 23.28
CA PRO A 23 -9.46 -8.34 22.64
C PRO A 23 -10.19 -9.69 22.69
N VAL A 24 -11.50 -9.61 22.90
CA VAL A 24 -12.40 -10.76 22.81
C VAL A 24 -13.03 -10.70 21.42
N PRO A 25 -12.81 -11.71 20.56
CA PRO A 25 -13.41 -11.74 19.22
C PRO A 25 -14.93 -11.71 19.31
N ARG A 26 -15.55 -10.88 18.47
CA ARG A 26 -17.01 -10.88 18.27
C ARG A 26 -17.38 -11.96 17.25
N GLU A 27 -18.67 -12.19 17.07
CA GLU A 27 -19.14 -13.07 16.00
C GLU A 27 -18.58 -12.60 14.64
N GLY A 28 -17.99 -13.53 13.87
CA GLY A 28 -17.34 -13.26 12.59
C GLY A 28 -15.92 -12.67 12.70
N GLU A 29 -15.34 -12.63 13.90
CA GLU A 29 -13.95 -12.24 14.11
C GLU A 29 -13.08 -13.43 14.54
N VAL A 30 -11.81 -13.38 14.22
CA VAL A 30 -10.79 -14.35 14.61
C VAL A 30 -9.71 -13.63 15.43
N LEU A 31 -9.36 -14.19 16.56
CA LEU A 31 -8.23 -13.70 17.33
C LEU A 31 -6.92 -14.18 16.70
N VAL A 32 -6.04 -13.25 16.43
CA VAL A 32 -4.72 -13.52 15.84
C VAL A 32 -3.64 -13.08 16.83
N ARG A 33 -2.73 -14.00 17.17
CA ARG A 33 -1.46 -13.66 17.82
C ARG A 33 -0.52 -13.12 16.78
N VAL A 34 -0.13 -11.85 16.89
CA VAL A 34 0.65 -11.13 15.90
C VAL A 34 2.12 -11.56 15.93
N ALA A 35 2.67 -11.92 14.79
CA ALA A 35 4.10 -12.17 14.60
C ALA A 35 4.83 -10.91 14.09
N ALA A 36 4.19 -10.17 13.21
CA ALA A 36 4.68 -8.90 12.71
C ALA A 36 3.54 -8.03 12.18
N SER A 37 3.79 -6.73 12.08
CA SER A 37 2.89 -5.74 11.50
C SER A 37 3.63 -4.78 10.59
N GLY A 38 2.97 -4.27 9.56
CA GLY A 38 3.54 -3.33 8.61
C GLY A 38 3.29 -1.88 9.01
N VAL A 39 4.31 -1.02 8.89
CA VAL A 39 4.17 0.44 9.04
C VAL A 39 3.69 1.04 7.73
N ASN A 40 2.69 1.91 7.80
CA ASN A 40 2.07 2.56 6.67
C ASN A 40 2.03 4.09 6.84
N ARG A 41 1.97 4.83 5.74
CA ARG A 41 1.83 6.29 5.77
C ARG A 41 0.58 6.74 6.55
N ALA A 42 -0.47 5.94 6.49
CA ALA A 42 -1.71 6.18 7.22
C ALA A 42 -1.52 6.18 8.75
N ASP A 43 -0.59 5.38 9.28
CA ASP A 43 -0.26 5.38 10.70
C ASP A 43 0.31 6.73 11.13
N LEU A 44 1.21 7.33 10.32
CA LEU A 44 1.75 8.66 10.58
C LEU A 44 0.65 9.74 10.56
N LEU A 45 -0.32 9.60 9.67
CA LEU A 45 -1.46 10.51 9.60
C LEU A 45 -2.40 10.32 10.81
N GLN A 46 -2.58 9.10 11.29
CA GLN A 46 -3.36 8.84 12.51
C GLN A 46 -2.66 9.42 13.74
N ILE A 47 -1.35 9.22 13.90
CA ILE A 47 -0.56 9.82 14.99
C ILE A 47 -0.68 11.35 14.97
N ALA A 48 -0.71 11.96 13.78
CA ALA A 48 -0.89 13.40 13.62
C ALA A 48 -2.35 13.87 13.74
N GLY A 49 -3.32 12.99 14.10
CA GLY A 49 -4.74 13.31 14.23
C GLY A 49 -5.47 13.62 12.91
N ARG A 50 -4.85 13.35 11.77
CA ARG A 50 -5.38 13.69 10.44
C ARG A 50 -6.07 12.53 9.71
N TYR A 51 -6.02 11.33 10.27
CA TYR A 51 -6.65 10.15 9.70
C TYR A 51 -7.15 9.22 10.82
N PRO A 52 -8.22 9.62 11.54
CA PRO A 52 -8.77 8.81 12.63
C PRO A 52 -9.29 7.47 12.14
N PRO A 53 -9.35 6.43 13.00
CA PRO A 53 -9.96 5.16 12.65
C PRO A 53 -11.46 5.36 12.35
N PRO A 54 -12.04 4.50 11.49
CA PRO A 54 -13.48 4.47 11.29
C PRO A 54 -14.24 4.17 12.61
N PRO A 55 -15.48 4.65 12.75
CA PRO A 55 -16.27 4.38 13.95
C PRO A 55 -16.37 2.89 14.28
N GLY A 56 -16.09 2.54 15.54
CA GLY A 56 -16.12 1.16 16.04
C GLY A 56 -14.86 0.33 15.79
N GLU A 57 -13.87 0.87 15.11
CA GLU A 57 -12.55 0.25 14.97
C GLU A 57 -11.58 0.75 16.07
N PRO A 58 -10.54 -0.04 16.40
CA PRO A 58 -9.60 0.32 17.48
C PRO A 58 -8.80 1.61 17.20
N ASP A 59 -8.56 2.41 18.25
CA ASP A 59 -7.66 3.57 18.17
C ASP A 59 -6.18 3.19 18.09
N ILE A 60 -5.84 1.96 18.47
CA ILE A 60 -4.48 1.43 18.30
C ILE A 60 -4.13 1.42 16.83
N ILE A 61 -2.97 2.00 16.50
CA ILE A 61 -2.49 2.10 15.11
C ILE A 61 -2.14 0.74 14.51
N GLY A 62 -1.94 0.70 13.18
CA GLY A 62 -1.57 -0.49 12.42
C GLY A 62 -2.73 -1.04 11.60
N LEU A 63 -2.51 -1.17 10.28
CA LEU A 63 -3.54 -1.52 9.30
C LEU A 63 -3.38 -2.94 8.74
N GLU A 64 -2.29 -3.61 9.08
CA GLU A 64 -1.97 -4.94 8.60
C GLU A 64 -1.12 -5.72 9.58
N LEU A 65 -1.20 -7.01 9.48
CA LEU A 65 -0.40 -7.94 10.28
C LEU A 65 -0.28 -9.32 9.62
N SER A 66 0.66 -10.08 10.12
CA SER A 66 0.68 -11.54 10.03
C SER A 66 0.80 -12.15 11.41
N GLY A 67 0.37 -13.37 11.54
CA GLY A 67 0.41 -14.05 12.82
C GLY A 67 -0.17 -15.46 12.75
N THR A 68 -0.55 -15.97 13.91
CA THR A 68 -1.15 -17.28 14.07
C THR A 68 -2.57 -17.11 14.61
N SER A 69 -3.55 -17.72 13.97
CA SER A 69 -4.94 -17.73 14.45
C SER A 69 -5.02 -18.56 15.74
N ASP A 70 -5.68 -18.01 16.79
CA ASP A 70 -5.73 -18.64 18.11
C ASP A 70 -6.55 -19.95 18.08
N ALA A 71 -7.59 -20.00 17.22
CA ALA A 71 -8.50 -21.15 17.18
C ALA A 71 -7.93 -22.37 16.43
N ALA A 72 -7.19 -22.15 15.34
CA ALA A 72 -6.73 -23.22 14.45
C ALA A 72 -5.21 -23.37 14.37
N GLY A 73 -4.43 -22.43 14.97
CA GLY A 73 -2.99 -22.43 14.85
C GLY A 73 -2.46 -22.12 13.45
N GLU A 74 -3.32 -21.61 12.57
CA GLU A 74 -2.99 -21.35 11.17
C GLU A 74 -2.18 -20.06 11.01
N ALA A 75 -1.18 -20.11 10.12
CA ALA A 75 -0.43 -18.93 9.69
C ALA A 75 -1.30 -18.05 8.78
N VAL A 76 -1.56 -16.81 9.20
CA VAL A 76 -2.46 -15.90 8.52
C VAL A 76 -1.86 -14.50 8.33
N CYS A 77 -2.33 -13.82 7.29
CA CYS A 77 -2.21 -12.39 7.09
C CYS A 77 -3.58 -11.73 7.26
N ALA A 78 -3.63 -10.50 7.75
CA ALA A 78 -4.87 -9.77 7.94
C ALA A 78 -4.76 -8.30 7.53
N LEU A 79 -5.80 -7.82 6.84
CA LEU A 79 -6.06 -6.40 6.63
C LEU A 79 -7.00 -5.92 7.73
N VAL A 80 -6.60 -4.90 8.48
CA VAL A 80 -7.42 -4.35 9.58
C VAL A 80 -7.58 -2.84 9.46
N ALA A 81 -8.54 -2.26 10.15
CA ALA A 81 -8.76 -0.81 10.13
C ALA A 81 -8.07 -0.07 11.31
N GLY A 82 -7.48 -0.83 12.21
CA GLY A 82 -6.73 -0.43 13.39
C GLY A 82 -6.31 -1.64 14.19
N GLY A 83 -5.46 -1.46 15.19
CA GLY A 83 -5.05 -2.54 16.10
C GLY A 83 -3.85 -3.37 15.64
N GLY A 84 -3.34 -3.20 14.43
CA GLY A 84 -2.28 -4.06 13.87
C GLY A 84 -0.96 -4.03 14.67
N HIS A 85 -0.68 -2.95 15.38
CA HIS A 85 0.51 -2.84 16.23
C HIS A 85 0.21 -3.24 17.69
N ALA A 86 -0.24 -4.49 17.87
CA ALA A 86 -0.52 -5.11 19.16
C ALA A 86 -0.13 -6.59 19.16
N GLU A 87 0.01 -7.21 20.34
CA GLU A 87 0.30 -8.65 20.45
C GLU A 87 -0.84 -9.54 19.98
N TYR A 88 -2.08 -9.07 20.13
CA TYR A 88 -3.28 -9.79 19.72
C TYR A 88 -4.26 -8.83 19.04
N VAL A 89 -4.88 -9.30 17.98
CA VAL A 89 -5.87 -8.55 17.21
C VAL A 89 -7.09 -9.44 16.95
N ALA A 90 -8.28 -8.95 17.25
CA ALA A 90 -9.53 -9.54 16.78
C ALA A 90 -9.81 -8.98 15.37
N ALA A 91 -9.56 -9.78 14.35
CA ALA A 91 -9.69 -9.38 12.96
C ALA A 91 -10.94 -10.01 12.32
N PRO A 92 -11.70 -9.28 11.47
CA PRO A 92 -12.83 -9.87 10.77
C PRO A 92 -12.39 -11.06 9.91
N ALA A 93 -13.06 -12.21 10.04
CA ALA A 93 -12.68 -13.45 9.36
C ALA A 93 -12.56 -13.29 7.83
N GLY A 94 -13.45 -12.49 7.21
CA GLY A 94 -13.40 -12.20 5.78
C GLY A 94 -12.20 -11.36 5.35
N GLN A 95 -11.45 -10.76 6.27
CA GLN A 95 -10.27 -9.94 5.99
C GLN A 95 -8.95 -10.69 6.27
N LEU A 96 -9.04 -11.99 6.61
CA LEU A 96 -7.91 -12.89 6.75
C LEU A 96 -7.68 -13.70 5.47
N PHE A 97 -6.42 -14.00 5.22
CA PHE A 97 -6.01 -14.97 4.21
C PHE A 97 -4.77 -15.75 4.69
N PRO A 98 -4.57 -16.99 4.20
CA PRO A 98 -3.41 -17.78 4.57
C PRO A 98 -2.10 -17.05 4.24
N ALA A 99 -1.16 -17.04 5.16
CA ALA A 99 0.19 -16.60 4.85
C ALA A 99 0.79 -17.55 3.80
N PRO A 100 1.43 -17.03 2.72
CA PRO A 100 2.05 -17.89 1.72
C PRO A 100 3.10 -18.79 2.36
N ALA A 101 3.01 -20.11 2.14
CA ALA A 101 3.82 -21.12 2.84
C ALA A 101 5.34 -20.97 2.66
N ARG A 102 5.78 -20.28 1.60
CA ARG A 102 7.22 -20.02 1.34
C ARG A 102 7.76 -18.80 2.11
N LEU A 103 6.90 -18.01 2.71
CA LEU A 103 7.28 -16.81 3.45
C LEU A 103 7.25 -17.09 4.95
N ASP A 104 8.25 -16.57 5.66
CA ASP A 104 8.12 -16.45 7.11
C ASP A 104 7.05 -15.41 7.46
N LEU A 105 6.51 -15.53 8.70
CA LEU A 105 5.42 -14.64 9.10
C LEU A 105 5.84 -13.17 9.16
N VAL A 106 7.11 -12.87 9.44
CA VAL A 106 7.56 -11.47 9.48
C VAL A 106 7.47 -10.86 8.09
N THR A 107 8.02 -11.52 7.09
CA THR A 107 7.94 -11.10 5.69
C THR A 107 6.49 -10.99 5.21
N ALA A 108 5.66 -11.98 5.54
CA ALA A 108 4.25 -12.03 5.12
C ALA A 108 3.41 -10.84 5.63
N ALA A 109 3.81 -10.20 6.74
CA ALA A 109 3.15 -9.00 7.27
C ALA A 109 3.16 -7.79 6.30
N GLY A 110 4.04 -7.80 5.31
CA GLY A 110 4.10 -6.73 4.31
C GLY A 110 3.13 -6.89 3.13
N ILE A 111 2.32 -7.96 3.11
CA ILE A 111 1.40 -8.23 2.01
C ILE A 111 0.09 -7.43 2.12
N PRO A 112 -0.66 -7.44 3.26
CA PRO A 112 -2.07 -7.05 3.24
C PRO A 112 -2.30 -5.62 2.74
N GLU A 113 -1.73 -4.62 3.39
CA GLU A 113 -2.01 -3.22 3.01
C GLU A 113 -1.42 -2.87 1.64
N ALA A 114 -0.18 -3.27 1.35
CA ALA A 114 0.48 -2.88 0.12
C ALA A 114 -0.13 -3.55 -1.12
N PHE A 115 -0.29 -4.87 -1.09
CA PHE A 115 -0.78 -5.59 -2.25
C PHE A 115 -2.29 -5.49 -2.42
N LEU A 116 -3.09 -5.43 -1.34
CA LEU A 116 -4.53 -5.19 -1.47
C LEU A 116 -4.82 -3.76 -1.94
N THR A 117 -4.06 -2.75 -1.49
CA THR A 117 -4.18 -1.39 -2.02
C THR A 117 -3.86 -1.37 -3.52
N ALA A 118 -2.75 -1.96 -3.94
CA ALA A 118 -2.40 -2.04 -5.35
C ALA A 118 -3.48 -2.82 -6.15
N PHE A 119 -3.92 -3.97 -5.64
CA PHE A 119 -4.91 -4.83 -6.29
C PHE A 119 -6.25 -4.13 -6.47
N VAL A 120 -6.82 -3.55 -5.42
CA VAL A 120 -8.13 -2.89 -5.52
C VAL A 120 -8.08 -1.76 -6.53
N ASN A 121 -7.01 -0.98 -6.54
CA ASN A 121 -6.91 0.19 -7.41
C ASN A 121 -6.59 -0.16 -8.87
N LEU A 122 -5.72 -1.12 -9.11
CA LEU A 122 -5.38 -1.53 -10.47
C LEU A 122 -6.46 -2.43 -11.09
N VAL A 123 -6.97 -3.42 -10.33
CA VAL A 123 -7.85 -4.45 -10.86
C VAL A 123 -9.32 -4.07 -10.74
N MET A 124 -9.75 -3.54 -9.58
CA MET A 124 -11.17 -3.31 -9.32
C MET A 124 -11.62 -1.90 -9.74
N GLU A 125 -10.82 -0.86 -9.43
CA GLU A 125 -11.18 0.53 -9.77
C GLU A 125 -10.76 0.90 -11.19
N ALA A 126 -9.50 0.69 -11.56
CA ALA A 126 -9.03 1.02 -12.88
C ALA A 126 -9.38 -0.02 -13.95
N GLY A 127 -9.53 -1.30 -13.58
CA GLY A 127 -9.72 -2.38 -14.55
C GLY A 127 -8.53 -2.52 -15.49
N LEU A 128 -7.30 -2.48 -14.94
CA LEU A 128 -6.08 -2.62 -15.72
C LEU A 128 -6.08 -3.94 -16.49
N SER A 129 -5.83 -3.85 -17.79
CA SER A 129 -5.88 -4.98 -18.72
C SER A 129 -4.50 -5.28 -19.30
N ARG A 130 -4.35 -6.50 -19.83
CA ARG A 130 -3.13 -6.90 -20.55
C ARG A 130 -2.82 -5.91 -21.69
N SER A 131 -1.54 -5.62 -21.88
CA SER A 131 -1.00 -4.69 -22.89
C SER A 131 -1.32 -3.22 -22.68
N GLU A 132 -2.03 -2.83 -21.61
CA GLU A 132 -2.15 -1.43 -21.22
C GLU A 132 -0.84 -0.92 -20.59
N THR A 133 -0.72 0.40 -20.54
CA THR A 133 0.43 1.08 -19.92
C THR A 133 0.01 1.63 -18.55
N LEU A 134 0.73 1.25 -17.52
CA LEU A 134 0.57 1.70 -16.16
C LEU A 134 1.68 2.69 -15.78
N LEU A 135 1.31 3.83 -15.21
CA LEU A 135 2.22 4.73 -14.51
C LEU A 135 1.99 4.62 -13.00
N VAL A 136 3.07 4.38 -12.24
CA VAL A 136 3.04 4.27 -10.78
C VAL A 136 3.86 5.40 -10.18
N HIS A 137 3.22 6.36 -9.54
CA HIS A 137 3.91 7.38 -8.75
C HIS A 137 4.34 6.86 -7.39
N ALA A 138 5.41 7.47 -6.82
CA ALA A 138 6.07 7.00 -5.60
C ALA A 138 6.40 5.49 -5.66
N GLY A 139 6.92 5.03 -6.80
CA GLY A 139 7.17 3.64 -7.12
C GLY A 139 8.03 2.87 -6.11
N ALA A 140 8.92 3.54 -5.37
CA ALA A 140 9.75 2.92 -4.34
C ALA A 140 9.04 2.71 -2.99
N SER A 141 7.77 3.11 -2.84
CA SER A 141 6.97 2.79 -1.65
C SER A 141 6.53 1.33 -1.63
N GLY A 142 6.06 0.83 -0.48
CA GLY A 142 5.52 -0.52 -0.39
C GLY A 142 4.38 -0.77 -1.39
N VAL A 143 3.42 0.15 -1.47
CA VAL A 143 2.32 0.09 -2.46
C VAL A 143 2.85 0.24 -3.88
N GLY A 144 3.82 1.14 -4.11
CA GLY A 144 4.40 1.36 -5.43
C GLY A 144 5.09 0.12 -5.98
N LEU A 145 5.97 -0.52 -5.19
CA LEU A 145 6.64 -1.76 -5.61
C LEU A 145 5.66 -2.93 -5.79
N ALA A 146 4.60 -3.00 -4.96
CA ALA A 146 3.53 -3.97 -5.15
C ALA A 146 2.76 -3.71 -6.47
N ALA A 147 2.45 -2.44 -6.77
CA ALA A 147 1.74 -2.05 -7.98
C ALA A 147 2.57 -2.32 -9.26
N ILE A 148 3.88 -2.08 -9.24
CA ILE A 148 4.77 -2.42 -10.36
C ILE A 148 4.71 -3.91 -10.63
N GLN A 149 4.92 -4.75 -9.61
CA GLN A 149 4.90 -6.20 -9.73
C GLN A 149 3.52 -6.70 -10.21
N LEU A 150 2.42 -6.21 -9.64
CA LEU A 150 1.07 -6.57 -10.09
C LEU A 150 0.80 -6.13 -11.52
N GLY A 151 1.23 -4.94 -11.93
CA GLY A 151 1.14 -4.47 -13.29
C GLY A 151 1.84 -5.42 -14.27
N LYS A 152 3.05 -5.88 -13.93
CA LYS A 152 3.78 -6.86 -14.73
C LYS A 152 3.10 -8.23 -14.76
N LEU A 153 2.61 -8.72 -13.63
CA LEU A 153 1.86 -9.97 -13.55
C LEU A 153 0.59 -9.93 -14.44
N LEU A 154 -0.08 -8.77 -14.50
CA LEU A 154 -1.26 -8.56 -15.35
C LEU A 154 -0.89 -8.35 -16.83
N GLY A 155 0.40 -8.28 -17.18
CA GLY A 155 0.89 -8.12 -18.55
C GLY A 155 0.87 -6.67 -19.05
N ALA A 156 0.91 -5.69 -18.15
CA ALA A 156 1.02 -4.28 -18.47
C ALA A 156 2.48 -3.87 -18.76
N ARG A 157 2.63 -2.80 -19.54
CA ARG A 157 3.88 -2.04 -19.61
C ARG A 157 3.88 -1.02 -18.47
N VAL A 158 4.96 -0.93 -17.71
CA VAL A 158 4.99 -0.16 -16.45
C VAL A 158 6.05 0.94 -16.46
N ALA A 159 5.63 2.20 -16.30
CA ALA A 159 6.48 3.30 -15.87
C ALA A 159 6.33 3.49 -14.35
N ALA A 160 7.42 3.88 -13.69
CA ALA A 160 7.37 4.19 -12.27
C ALA A 160 8.26 5.38 -11.94
N THR A 161 7.80 6.23 -11.02
CA THR A 161 8.54 7.43 -10.61
C THR A 161 9.07 7.33 -9.19
N THR A 162 10.21 7.95 -8.96
CA THR A 162 10.79 8.21 -7.64
C THR A 162 11.41 9.59 -7.61
N ARG A 163 11.68 10.15 -6.44
CA ARG A 163 12.27 11.49 -6.28
C ARG A 163 13.79 11.49 -6.24
N THR A 164 14.43 10.33 -6.19
CA THR A 164 15.87 10.21 -6.03
C THR A 164 16.43 9.06 -6.86
N SER A 165 17.62 9.27 -7.43
CA SER A 165 18.27 8.30 -8.33
C SER A 165 18.64 6.99 -7.62
N GLU A 166 18.92 7.02 -6.31
CA GLU A 166 19.31 5.82 -5.54
C GLU A 166 18.20 4.76 -5.51
N LYS A 167 16.94 5.17 -5.74
CA LYS A 167 15.79 4.26 -5.72
C LYS A 167 15.42 3.70 -7.08
N LEU A 168 16.01 4.17 -8.17
CA LEU A 168 15.70 3.71 -9.53
C LEU A 168 15.94 2.21 -9.72
N ALA A 169 17.03 1.68 -9.16
CA ALA A 169 17.35 0.26 -9.26
C ALA A 169 16.26 -0.63 -8.65
N ALA A 170 15.61 -0.19 -7.57
CA ALA A 170 14.51 -0.93 -6.95
C ALA A 170 13.26 -0.97 -7.84
N LEU A 171 12.95 0.13 -8.55
CA LEU A 171 11.83 0.16 -9.50
C LEU A 171 12.09 -0.81 -10.65
N ALA A 172 13.29 -0.78 -11.22
CA ALA A 172 13.68 -1.68 -12.30
C ALA A 172 13.65 -3.15 -11.85
N SER A 173 14.17 -3.45 -10.65
CA SER A 173 14.15 -4.80 -10.07
C SER A 173 12.73 -5.32 -9.80
N ALA A 174 11.78 -4.42 -9.51
CA ALA A 174 10.37 -4.76 -9.37
C ALA A 174 9.67 -4.98 -10.72
N GLY A 175 10.35 -4.70 -11.84
CA GLY A 175 9.85 -4.94 -13.19
C GLY A 175 9.39 -3.68 -13.95
N ALA A 176 9.69 -2.46 -13.48
CA ALA A 176 9.38 -1.26 -14.24
C ALA A 176 10.16 -1.22 -15.56
N ASP A 177 9.45 -1.05 -16.68
CA ASP A 177 10.03 -0.91 -18.02
C ASP A 177 10.64 0.48 -18.23
N LEU A 178 10.21 1.46 -17.43
CA LEU A 178 10.75 2.82 -17.39
C LEU A 178 10.74 3.33 -15.94
N ALA A 179 11.92 3.55 -15.38
CA ALA A 179 12.10 4.11 -14.04
C ALA A 179 12.58 5.56 -14.16
N ILE A 180 11.86 6.50 -13.54
CA ILE A 180 12.06 7.95 -13.72
C ILE A 180 12.39 8.61 -12.38
N ASP A 181 13.46 9.40 -12.33
CA ASP A 181 13.80 10.28 -11.22
C ASP A 181 13.17 11.67 -11.45
N THR A 182 12.07 11.94 -10.75
CA THR A 182 11.37 13.23 -10.84
C THR A 182 12.07 14.38 -10.13
N GLY A 183 13.14 14.12 -9.41
CA GLY A 183 14.03 15.16 -8.88
C GLY A 183 14.93 15.76 -9.95
N ARG A 184 15.07 15.10 -11.11
CA ARG A 184 15.95 15.51 -12.21
C ARG A 184 15.24 15.72 -13.53
N HIS A 185 14.11 15.04 -13.74
CA HIS A 185 13.41 14.99 -15.04
C HIS A 185 11.92 15.20 -14.88
N ASP A 186 11.31 15.86 -15.85
CA ASP A 186 9.87 15.85 -16.04
C ASP A 186 9.44 14.43 -16.47
N PHE A 187 8.57 13.79 -15.68
CA PHE A 187 8.18 12.41 -15.96
C PHE A 187 7.34 12.29 -17.22
N ALA A 188 6.56 13.33 -17.55
CA ALA A 188 5.72 13.32 -18.73
C ALA A 188 6.58 13.42 -20.01
N GLU A 189 7.63 14.25 -19.98
CA GLU A 189 8.61 14.31 -21.09
C GLU A 189 9.30 12.96 -21.30
N GLN A 190 9.80 12.33 -20.22
CA GLN A 190 10.46 11.03 -20.31
C GLN A 190 9.55 9.93 -20.87
N ILE A 191 8.27 9.95 -20.51
CA ILE A 191 7.29 9.00 -21.04
C ILE A 191 7.02 9.28 -22.52
N GLU A 192 6.82 10.56 -22.91
CA GLU A 192 6.58 10.95 -24.31
C GLU A 192 7.77 10.64 -25.20
N GLU A 193 9.00 10.90 -24.75
CA GLU A 193 10.22 10.55 -25.50
C GLU A 193 10.35 9.04 -25.70
N ARG A 194 9.99 8.24 -24.71
CA ARG A 194 10.18 6.79 -24.73
C ARG A 194 9.05 6.04 -25.42
N TRP A 195 7.80 6.48 -25.26
CA TRP A 195 6.61 5.74 -25.66
C TRP A 195 5.63 6.54 -26.53
N GLY A 196 5.90 7.81 -26.73
CA GLY A 196 5.02 8.71 -27.47
C GLY A 196 3.97 9.40 -26.61
N ARG A 197 3.22 10.28 -27.24
CA ARG A 197 2.12 11.01 -26.57
C ARG A 197 0.96 10.07 -26.27
N ASP A 198 0.18 10.44 -25.23
CA ASP A 198 -1.05 9.74 -24.87
C ASP A 198 -0.83 8.22 -24.60
N ALA A 199 0.35 7.87 -24.08
CA ALA A 199 0.81 6.48 -23.98
C ALA A 199 0.35 5.74 -22.72
N VAL A 200 -0.18 6.44 -21.72
CA VAL A 200 -0.51 5.87 -20.39
C VAL A 200 -2.01 5.63 -20.26
N ASP A 201 -2.41 4.38 -20.01
CA ASP A 201 -3.81 4.03 -19.85
C ASP A 201 -4.27 4.18 -18.39
N VAL A 202 -3.42 3.81 -17.42
CA VAL A 202 -3.72 3.90 -15.98
C VAL A 202 -2.61 4.63 -15.25
N VAL A 203 -2.98 5.57 -14.38
CA VAL A 203 -2.08 6.19 -13.41
C VAL A 203 -2.52 5.79 -12.01
N LEU A 204 -1.59 5.27 -11.19
CA LEU A 204 -1.76 5.10 -9.76
C LEU A 204 -1.06 6.24 -9.03
N ASP A 205 -1.83 7.16 -8.46
CA ASP A 205 -1.31 8.40 -7.90
C ASP A 205 -1.55 8.55 -6.39
N PRO A 206 -0.50 8.41 -5.55
CA PRO A 206 -0.52 8.80 -4.15
C PRO A 206 -0.05 10.25 -3.91
N ILE A 207 0.41 10.98 -4.93
CA ILE A 207 1.02 12.32 -4.82
C ILE A 207 -0.05 13.40 -4.78
N GLY A 208 -0.98 13.38 -5.73
CA GLY A 208 -2.09 14.32 -5.84
C GLY A 208 -1.77 15.55 -6.70
N ALA A 209 -2.08 16.74 -6.22
CA ALA A 209 -2.09 17.98 -7.00
C ALA A 209 -0.87 18.22 -7.91
N PRO A 210 0.39 18.03 -7.49
CA PRO A 210 1.55 18.34 -8.32
C PRO A 210 1.74 17.42 -9.54
N SER A 211 1.23 16.19 -9.50
CA SER A 211 1.36 15.22 -10.60
C SER A 211 0.27 15.37 -11.66
N LEU A 212 -0.90 15.90 -11.30
CA LEU A 212 -2.10 15.85 -12.14
C LEU A 212 -1.92 16.43 -13.54
N ALA A 213 -1.24 17.57 -13.69
CA ALA A 213 -1.03 18.17 -15.00
C ALA A 213 -0.20 17.26 -15.93
N GLY A 214 0.88 16.68 -15.41
CA GLY A 214 1.70 15.71 -16.11
C GLY A 214 0.95 14.41 -16.40
N ASP A 215 0.15 13.91 -15.45
CA ASP A 215 -0.69 12.73 -15.64
C ASP A 215 -1.66 12.95 -16.80
N MET A 216 -2.37 14.06 -16.78
CA MET A 216 -3.29 14.42 -17.85
C MET A 216 -2.61 14.61 -19.20
N ARG A 217 -1.34 15.04 -19.21
CA ARG A 217 -0.55 15.19 -20.43
C ARG A 217 -0.28 13.83 -21.09
N VAL A 218 0.18 12.83 -20.32
CA VAL A 218 0.55 11.50 -20.84
C VAL A 218 -0.62 10.53 -20.97
N LEU A 219 -1.77 10.86 -20.37
CA LEU A 219 -2.93 9.97 -20.29
C LEU A 219 -3.51 9.67 -21.68
N ALA A 220 -3.85 8.42 -21.92
CA ALA A 220 -4.42 7.93 -23.18
C ALA A 220 -5.74 8.60 -23.51
N THR A 221 -6.00 8.77 -24.80
CA THR A 221 -7.26 9.30 -25.36
C THR A 221 -8.29 8.19 -25.55
N GLY A 222 -9.47 8.57 -26.04
CA GLY A 222 -10.51 7.61 -26.46
C GLY A 222 -11.26 6.93 -25.31
N GLY A 223 -11.16 7.45 -24.08
CA GLY A 223 -11.85 6.92 -22.91
C GLY A 223 -11.10 5.77 -22.21
N ARG A 224 -9.88 5.47 -22.65
CA ARG A 224 -9.03 4.46 -21.99
C ARG A 224 -8.29 5.03 -20.79
N GLY A 225 -8.01 6.34 -20.77
CA GLY A 225 -7.24 7.01 -19.74
C GLY A 225 -7.98 7.13 -18.40
N ARG A 226 -7.37 6.67 -17.31
CA ARG A 226 -7.88 6.81 -15.94
C ARG A 226 -6.75 7.05 -14.95
N VAL A 227 -6.99 8.03 -14.05
CA VAL A 227 -6.11 8.33 -12.91
C VAL A 227 -6.81 7.89 -11.66
N VAL A 228 -6.13 7.08 -10.83
CA VAL A 228 -6.64 6.62 -9.54
C VAL A 228 -5.84 7.28 -8.42
N PHE A 229 -6.46 8.22 -7.72
CA PHE A 229 -5.90 8.88 -6.55
C PHE A 229 -6.12 8.02 -5.32
N ILE A 230 -5.04 7.63 -4.66
CA ILE A 230 -5.06 6.83 -3.42
C ILE A 230 -4.56 7.61 -2.21
N SER A 231 -4.01 8.79 -2.43
CA SER A 231 -3.59 9.74 -1.40
C SER A 231 -3.37 11.12 -2.04
N THR A 232 -3.08 12.12 -1.20
CA THR A 232 -2.74 13.49 -1.61
C THR A 232 -1.50 13.97 -0.87
N MET A 233 -0.43 13.16 -0.88
CA MET A 233 0.75 13.38 -0.05
C MET A 233 1.44 14.73 -0.27
N ALA A 234 1.37 15.27 -1.49
CA ALA A 234 2.00 16.55 -1.84
C ALA A 234 0.98 17.68 -2.10
N GLY A 235 -0.33 17.40 -2.01
CA GLY A 235 -1.36 18.42 -2.16
C GLY A 235 -2.70 17.83 -2.56
N ALA A 236 -3.78 18.38 -1.97
CA ALA A 236 -5.15 17.89 -2.15
C ALA A 236 -5.99 18.75 -3.11
N ARG A 237 -5.49 19.92 -3.55
CA ARG A 237 -6.23 20.84 -4.40
C ARG A 237 -5.44 21.12 -5.66
N ALA A 238 -6.04 20.90 -6.82
CA ALA A 238 -5.47 21.16 -8.12
C ALA A 238 -6.50 21.81 -9.05
N GLU A 239 -6.03 22.60 -10.01
CA GLU A 239 -6.84 23.05 -11.14
C GLU A 239 -6.88 21.96 -12.21
N VAL A 240 -8.03 21.79 -12.85
CA VAL A 240 -8.26 20.77 -13.87
C VAL A 240 -8.71 21.43 -15.17
N ASP A 241 -8.00 21.19 -16.27
CA ASP A 241 -8.47 21.56 -17.60
C ASP A 241 -9.60 20.62 -18.04
N LEU A 242 -10.85 21.09 -17.86
CA LEU A 242 -12.04 20.33 -18.25
C LEU A 242 -12.13 20.05 -19.74
N ALA A 243 -11.59 20.93 -20.60
CA ALA A 243 -11.55 20.68 -22.05
C ALA A 243 -10.62 19.50 -22.38
N LEU A 244 -9.50 19.37 -21.65
CA LEU A 244 -8.60 18.23 -21.79
C LEU A 244 -9.26 16.93 -21.29
N VAL A 245 -9.95 16.98 -20.14
CA VAL A 245 -10.71 15.83 -19.60
C VAL A 245 -11.74 15.35 -20.63
N MET A 246 -12.51 16.27 -21.20
CA MET A 246 -13.52 15.97 -22.23
C MET A 246 -12.89 15.39 -23.50
N ARG A 247 -11.84 16.02 -24.03
CA ARG A 247 -11.15 15.59 -25.24
C ARG A 247 -10.57 14.18 -25.12
N LYS A 248 -9.97 13.87 -23.97
CA LYS A 248 -9.41 12.53 -23.67
C LYS A 248 -10.49 11.55 -23.24
N ARG A 249 -11.68 12.01 -22.84
CA ARG A 249 -12.72 11.24 -22.14
C ARG A 249 -12.12 10.55 -20.90
N ALA A 250 -11.28 11.29 -20.16
CA ALA A 250 -10.52 10.79 -19.04
C ALA A 250 -11.43 10.51 -17.83
N ARG A 251 -11.06 9.53 -17.02
CA ARG A 251 -11.70 9.22 -15.74
C ARG A 251 -10.74 9.56 -14.60
N LEU A 252 -11.19 10.38 -13.65
CA LEU A 252 -10.47 10.71 -12.43
C LEU A 252 -11.21 10.03 -11.28
N LEU A 253 -10.53 9.07 -10.64
CA LEU A 253 -11.10 8.17 -9.64
C LEU A 253 -10.43 8.42 -8.29
N GLY A 254 -11.22 8.56 -7.22
CA GLY A 254 -10.73 8.56 -5.85
C GLY A 254 -10.97 7.21 -5.19
N SER A 255 -9.99 6.70 -4.43
CA SER A 255 -10.12 5.43 -3.75
C SER A 255 -9.53 5.47 -2.34
N THR A 256 -10.22 4.81 -1.41
CA THR A 256 -9.73 4.53 -0.06
C THR A 256 -9.98 3.06 0.27
N LEU A 257 -9.09 2.43 1.04
CA LEU A 257 -9.27 1.04 1.46
C LEU A 257 -9.76 0.97 2.92
N ARG A 258 -9.15 1.73 3.82
CA ARG A 258 -9.45 1.67 5.26
C ARG A 258 -10.92 1.92 5.61
N ALA A 259 -11.53 2.92 4.96
CA ALA A 259 -12.91 3.35 5.23
C ALA A 259 -13.99 2.46 4.60
N ARG A 260 -13.62 1.48 3.78
CA ARG A 260 -14.57 0.52 3.21
C ARG A 260 -15.19 -0.34 4.31
N SER A 261 -16.43 -0.75 4.11
CA SER A 261 -17.13 -1.66 5.01
C SER A 261 -16.40 -3.01 5.16
N ARG A 262 -16.66 -3.72 6.24
CA ARG A 262 -16.10 -5.08 6.46
C ARG A 262 -16.48 -6.03 5.32
N ALA A 263 -17.70 -5.91 4.78
CA ALA A 263 -18.16 -6.73 3.66
C ALA A 263 -17.39 -6.43 2.37
N GLU A 264 -17.17 -5.15 2.03
CA GLU A 264 -16.35 -4.76 0.87
C GLU A 264 -14.92 -5.24 1.00
N LYS A 265 -14.29 -5.03 2.16
CA LYS A 265 -12.92 -5.54 2.41
C LYS A 265 -12.85 -7.06 2.30
N GLY A 266 -13.86 -7.76 2.82
CA GLY A 266 -13.97 -9.21 2.68
C GLY A 266 -14.06 -9.67 1.22
N ALA A 267 -14.86 -8.99 0.40
CA ALA A 267 -14.95 -9.27 -1.03
C ALA A 267 -13.62 -9.01 -1.77
N ILE A 268 -12.92 -7.92 -1.42
CA ILE A 268 -11.57 -7.61 -1.96
C ILE A 268 -10.59 -8.73 -1.60
N VAL A 269 -10.53 -9.12 -0.33
CA VAL A 269 -9.63 -10.20 0.14
C VAL A 269 -9.97 -11.53 -0.52
N ALA A 270 -11.25 -11.88 -0.64
CA ALA A 270 -11.67 -13.11 -1.30
C ALA A 270 -11.25 -13.14 -2.78
N ARG A 271 -11.38 -12.02 -3.48
CA ARG A 271 -10.96 -11.89 -4.88
C ARG A 271 -9.44 -11.94 -5.02
N PHE A 272 -8.71 -11.25 -4.16
CA PHE A 272 -7.25 -11.28 -4.10
C PHE A 272 -6.71 -12.70 -3.86
N LYS A 273 -7.29 -13.43 -2.90
CA LYS A 273 -6.95 -14.82 -2.63
C LYS A 273 -7.05 -15.68 -3.87
N ARG A 274 -8.16 -15.54 -4.60
CA ARG A 274 -8.45 -16.34 -5.79
C ARG A 274 -7.53 -16.03 -6.95
N GLU A 275 -7.20 -14.74 -7.16
CA GLU A 275 -6.57 -14.26 -8.39
C GLU A 275 -5.06 -14.05 -8.24
N ILE A 276 -4.58 -13.73 -7.03
CA ILE A 276 -3.23 -13.22 -6.82
C ILE A 276 -2.40 -14.06 -5.84
N LEU A 277 -3.01 -14.61 -4.78
CA LEU A 277 -2.24 -15.19 -3.68
C LEU A 277 -1.25 -16.29 -4.11
N ALA A 278 -1.60 -17.08 -5.12
CA ALA A 278 -0.74 -18.14 -5.65
C ALA A 278 0.58 -17.62 -6.23
N ALA A 279 0.62 -16.38 -6.73
CA ALA A 279 1.81 -15.78 -7.32
C ALA A 279 2.96 -15.56 -6.31
N PHE A 280 2.65 -15.52 -5.00
CA PHE A 280 3.69 -15.53 -3.96
C PHE A 280 4.33 -16.92 -3.78
N ALA A 281 3.60 -17.99 -4.06
CA ALA A 281 4.13 -19.34 -3.99
C ALA A 281 5.01 -19.69 -5.20
N SER A 282 4.71 -19.13 -6.39
CA SER A 282 5.51 -19.27 -7.61
C SER A 282 6.70 -18.29 -7.71
N ASP A 283 6.87 -17.38 -6.75
CA ASP A 283 7.89 -16.32 -6.72
C ASP A 283 7.72 -15.24 -7.83
N GLU A 284 6.54 -15.20 -8.46
CA GLU A 284 6.19 -14.13 -9.40
C GLU A 284 5.91 -12.81 -8.68
N LEU A 285 5.47 -12.88 -7.41
CA LEU A 285 5.34 -11.73 -6.51
C LEU A 285 6.24 -11.92 -5.28
N ARG A 286 6.91 -10.85 -4.90
CA ARG A 286 7.79 -10.80 -3.72
C ARG A 286 7.41 -9.64 -2.83
N VAL A 287 7.45 -9.86 -1.52
CA VAL A 287 7.23 -8.75 -0.56
C VAL A 287 8.47 -7.87 -0.54
N PRO A 288 8.36 -6.60 -0.93
CA PRO A 288 9.51 -5.69 -0.97
C PRO A 288 9.80 -5.16 0.44
N VAL A 289 10.50 -5.95 1.27
CA VAL A 289 10.85 -5.54 2.64
C VAL A 289 12.07 -4.64 2.62
N ASP A 290 11.94 -3.45 3.19
CA ASP A 290 13.04 -2.50 3.39
C ASP A 290 13.83 -2.84 4.65
N THR A 291 13.15 -2.87 5.79
CA THR A 291 13.77 -3.13 7.10
C THR A 291 12.75 -3.73 8.06
N VAL A 292 13.22 -4.66 8.87
CA VAL A 292 12.47 -5.22 10.01
C VAL A 292 13.01 -4.63 11.30
N PHE A 293 12.17 -3.99 12.08
CA PHE A 293 12.50 -3.47 13.41
C PHE A 293 11.87 -4.35 14.47
N PRO A 294 12.59 -4.72 15.53
CA PRO A 294 11.95 -5.29 16.70
C PRO A 294 11.06 -4.22 17.37
N VAL A 295 9.96 -4.63 17.99
CA VAL A 295 8.95 -3.70 18.51
C VAL A 295 9.50 -2.64 19.47
N HIS A 296 10.55 -2.93 20.25
CA HIS A 296 11.18 -1.95 21.13
C HIS A 296 11.95 -0.84 20.38
N ARG A 297 12.17 -1.00 19.07
CA ARG A 297 12.75 0.02 18.18
C ARG A 297 11.73 0.62 17.21
N ALA A 298 10.45 0.50 17.51
CA ALA A 298 9.38 0.98 16.62
C ALA A 298 9.49 2.48 16.29
N ALA A 299 9.95 3.33 17.22
CA ALA A 299 10.17 4.76 16.94
C ALA A 299 11.05 4.99 15.72
N GLU A 300 12.10 4.19 15.53
CA GLU A 300 13.00 4.27 14.38
C GLU A 300 12.29 3.85 13.08
N ALA A 301 11.37 2.89 13.16
CA ALA A 301 10.55 2.46 12.01
C ALA A 301 9.67 3.61 11.49
N PHE A 302 8.98 4.30 12.39
CA PHE A 302 8.16 5.48 12.04
C PHE A 302 9.00 6.64 11.55
N GLN A 303 10.14 6.89 12.19
CA GLN A 303 11.06 7.94 11.78
C GLN A 303 11.61 7.69 10.36
N ARG A 304 12.01 6.45 10.05
CA ARG A 304 12.48 6.04 8.70
C ARG A 304 11.41 6.28 7.64
N MET A 305 10.13 5.96 7.94
CA MET A 305 8.99 6.23 7.05
C MET A 305 8.79 7.73 6.83
N ARG A 306 8.85 8.54 7.90
CA ARG A 306 8.70 10.00 7.85
C ARG A 306 9.75 10.64 6.96
N GLU A 307 10.99 10.19 7.07
CA GLU A 307 12.15 10.69 6.30
C GLU A 307 12.15 10.19 4.85
N ASN A 308 11.19 9.36 4.46
CA ASN A 308 11.11 8.75 3.12
C ASN A 308 12.38 7.97 2.73
N ARG A 309 13.11 7.41 3.70
CA ARG A 309 14.34 6.63 3.44
C ARG A 309 14.05 5.20 2.99
N ASN A 310 12.88 4.70 3.27
CA ASN A 310 12.50 3.32 2.93
C ASN A 310 12.40 3.09 1.42
N VAL A 311 12.73 1.86 1.03
CA VAL A 311 12.47 1.26 -0.27
C VAL A 311 11.62 0.01 -0.02
N GLY A 312 10.31 0.12 -0.19
CA GLY A 312 9.38 -0.97 0.16
C GLY A 312 8.80 -0.84 1.58
N LYS A 313 8.48 -1.98 2.18
CA LYS A 313 7.79 -2.12 3.46
C LYS A 313 8.73 -2.07 4.65
N ILE A 314 8.37 -1.28 5.64
CA ILE A 314 8.95 -1.33 6.97
C ILE A 314 8.06 -2.23 7.83
N LEU A 315 8.66 -3.19 8.51
CA LEU A 315 7.96 -4.16 9.35
C LEU A 315 8.39 -4.04 10.81
N ILE A 316 7.46 -4.30 11.72
CA ILE A 316 7.71 -4.38 13.16
C ILE A 316 7.47 -5.83 13.58
N ALA A 317 8.52 -6.50 14.06
CA ALA A 317 8.45 -7.86 14.57
C ALA A 317 8.08 -7.87 16.06
N TRP A 318 7.14 -8.73 16.42
CA TRP A 318 6.71 -8.97 17.78
C TRP A 318 7.44 -10.18 18.35
N PRO A 319 7.82 -10.19 19.65
CA PRO A 319 8.46 -11.34 20.29
C PRO A 319 7.54 -12.57 20.22
N ARG A 320 8.14 -13.71 19.94
CA ARG A 320 7.50 -15.02 20.13
C ARG A 320 8.06 -15.58 21.43
N ASP A 321 7.28 -15.51 22.49
CA ASP A 321 7.61 -16.22 23.73
C ASP A 321 7.40 -17.73 23.55
#